data_15b6e6fe17c76d51e68a0b595f442674
#
_entry.id   15b6e6fe17c76d51e68a0b595f442674
#
_cell.length_a   1.000
_cell.length_b   1.000
_cell.length_c   1.000
_cell.angle_alpha   90.00
_cell.angle_beta   90.00
_cell.angle_gamma   90.00
#
_symmetry.space_group_name_H-M   'P 1'
#
loop_
_entity.id
_entity.type
_entity.pdbx_description
1 polymer ?
#
loop_
_entity_poly.entity_id
_entity_poly.type
_entity_poly.pdbx_seq_one_letter_code
_entity_poly.pdbx_strand_id
1 'polypeptide(L)'
;MANNNARQKAEDHYYAALDLMSEGEQERALDEYQKSLDADPVFTEAMHGMARTLQNLNRLDEAIAVANRIAELDPDDVLAHTSLSVLYQKKGMIPEAEAEANKARILGWKQQLKKSSP
;
A
#
# COMPACT_ATOMS: atom_id res chain seq x y z
N MET A 1 -1.65 28.01 -0.40
CA MET A 1 -0.99 27.00 0.42
C MET A 1 -0.36 25.94 -0.46
N ALA A 2 0.96 25.77 -0.35
CA ALA A 2 1.69 24.83 -1.19
C ALA A 2 1.21 23.39 -1.02
N ASN A 3 0.83 23.01 0.22
CA ASN A 3 0.40 21.64 0.53
C ASN A 3 -0.90 21.26 -0.17
N ASN A 4 -1.83 22.21 -0.35
CA ASN A 4 -3.11 21.94 -1.04
C ASN A 4 -2.88 21.61 -2.51
N ASN A 5 -1.94 22.31 -3.16
CA ASN A 5 -1.63 22.05 -4.56
C ASN A 5 -0.90 20.73 -4.73
N ALA A 6 0.02 20.41 -3.84
CA ALA A 6 0.75 19.14 -3.89
C ALA A 6 -0.21 17.97 -3.68
N ARG A 7 -1.10 18.07 -2.69
CA ARG A 7 -2.08 17.01 -2.43
C ARG A 7 -3.05 16.87 -3.60
N GLN A 8 -3.51 17.97 -4.18
CA GLN A 8 -4.39 17.92 -5.34
C GLN A 8 -3.72 17.22 -6.52
N LYS A 9 -2.46 17.54 -6.80
CA LYS A 9 -1.71 16.86 -7.85
C LYS A 9 -1.57 15.37 -7.57
N ALA A 10 -1.28 15.03 -6.31
CA ALA A 10 -1.15 13.63 -5.92
C ALA A 10 -2.46 12.88 -6.15
N GLU A 11 -3.59 13.48 -5.78
CA GLU A 11 -4.89 12.86 -5.99
C GLU A 11 -5.22 12.72 -7.48
N ASP A 12 -4.90 13.72 -8.29
CA ASP A 12 -5.14 13.68 -9.74
C ASP A 12 -4.39 12.49 -10.37
N HIS A 13 -3.12 12.31 -10.02
CA HIS A 13 -2.34 11.19 -10.53
C HIS A 13 -2.84 9.85 -9.98
N TYR A 14 -3.28 9.83 -8.73
CA TYR A 14 -3.85 8.64 -8.13
C TYR A 14 -5.11 8.19 -8.88
N TYR A 15 -6.01 9.12 -9.19
CA TYR A 15 -7.22 8.79 -9.95
C TYR A 15 -6.89 8.38 -11.38
N ALA A 16 -5.89 9.00 -12.01
CA ALA A 16 -5.42 8.57 -13.31
C ALA A 16 -4.90 7.14 -13.28
N ALA A 17 -4.18 6.78 -12.19
CA ALA A 17 -3.69 5.41 -12.02
C ALA A 17 -4.86 4.42 -11.89
N LEU A 18 -5.89 4.77 -11.13
CA LEU A 18 -7.06 3.90 -10.97
C LEU A 18 -7.75 3.64 -12.31
N ASP A 19 -7.89 4.69 -13.13
CA ASP A 19 -8.48 4.55 -14.47
C ASP A 19 -7.64 3.59 -15.32
N LEU A 20 -6.32 3.74 -15.30
CA LEU A 20 -5.43 2.87 -16.06
C LEU A 20 -5.49 1.42 -15.56
N MET A 21 -5.64 1.23 -14.24
CA MET A 21 -5.81 -0.11 -13.69
C MET A 21 -7.09 -0.75 -14.20
N SER A 22 -8.17 0.02 -14.30
CA SER A 22 -9.45 -0.50 -14.81
C SER A 22 -9.36 -0.91 -16.29
N GLU A 23 -8.42 -0.31 -17.01
CA GLU A 23 -8.16 -0.64 -18.43
C GLU A 23 -7.13 -1.75 -18.60
N GLY A 24 -6.56 -2.26 -17.50
CA GLY A 24 -5.51 -3.28 -17.55
C GLY A 24 -4.13 -2.73 -17.89
N GLU A 25 -3.96 -1.41 -17.87
CA GLU A 25 -2.71 -0.73 -18.21
C GLU A 25 -1.82 -0.58 -16.98
N GLN A 26 -1.35 -1.70 -16.44
CA GLN A 26 -0.67 -1.73 -15.15
C GLN A 26 0.66 -0.98 -15.13
N GLU A 27 1.48 -1.10 -16.19
CA GLU A 27 2.75 -0.37 -16.26
C GLU A 27 2.54 1.14 -16.28
N ARG A 28 1.54 1.59 -17.02
CA ARG A 28 1.20 3.02 -17.06
C ARG A 28 0.61 3.49 -15.74
N ALA A 29 -0.19 2.64 -15.09
CA ALA A 29 -0.73 2.96 -13.76
C ALA A 29 0.40 3.14 -12.75
N LEU A 30 1.42 2.29 -12.82
CA LEU A 30 2.58 2.38 -11.93
C LEU A 30 3.26 3.74 -12.06
N ASP A 31 3.43 4.24 -13.29
CA ASP A 31 4.00 5.57 -13.52
C ASP A 31 3.15 6.66 -12.87
N GLU A 32 1.83 6.56 -12.98
CA GLU A 32 0.93 7.54 -12.38
C GLU A 32 0.95 7.48 -10.85
N TYR A 33 1.03 6.29 -10.26
CA TYR A 33 1.22 6.17 -8.81
C TYR A 33 2.53 6.82 -8.36
N GLN A 34 3.59 6.65 -9.15
CA GLN A 34 4.87 7.27 -8.82
C GLN A 34 4.78 8.79 -8.85
N LYS A 35 4.12 9.34 -9.85
CA LYS A 35 3.88 10.79 -9.93
C LYS A 35 3.05 11.27 -8.75
N SER A 36 2.07 10.50 -8.33
CA SER A 36 1.26 10.80 -7.14
C SER A 36 2.15 10.92 -5.91
N LEU A 37 3.06 9.96 -5.71
CA LEU A 37 3.97 9.94 -4.57
C LEU A 37 5.08 10.99 -4.68
N ASP A 38 5.47 11.38 -5.88
CA ASP A 38 6.41 12.49 -6.08
C ASP A 38 5.77 13.79 -5.60
N ALA A 39 4.46 13.95 -5.82
CA ALA A 39 3.73 15.14 -5.38
C ALA A 39 3.44 15.10 -3.87
N ASP A 40 3.09 13.94 -3.33
CA ASP A 40 2.81 13.76 -1.89
C ASP A 40 3.40 12.43 -1.42
N PRO A 41 4.65 12.47 -0.88
CA PRO A 41 5.36 11.23 -0.50
C PRO A 41 4.73 10.40 0.63
N VAL A 42 3.73 10.94 1.31
CA VAL A 42 3.06 10.25 2.42
C VAL A 42 1.60 9.88 2.08
N PHE A 43 1.25 9.90 0.81
CA PHE A 43 -0.09 9.55 0.35
C PHE A 43 -0.24 8.03 0.33
N THR A 44 -0.70 7.46 1.44
CA THR A 44 -0.72 6.00 1.64
C THR A 44 -1.67 5.27 0.69
N GLU A 45 -2.78 5.89 0.27
CA GLU A 45 -3.67 5.27 -0.72
C GLU A 45 -2.94 4.97 -2.02
N ALA A 46 -2.10 5.90 -2.47
CA ALA A 46 -1.29 5.68 -3.67
C ALA A 46 -0.24 4.60 -3.44
N MET A 47 0.33 4.53 -2.24
CA MET A 47 1.29 3.46 -1.90
C MET A 47 0.61 2.09 -1.93
N HIS A 48 -0.59 1.97 -1.39
CA HIS A 48 -1.34 0.70 -1.44
C HIS A 48 -1.63 0.30 -2.89
N GLY A 49 -2.03 1.25 -3.72
CA GLY A 49 -2.25 1.01 -5.15
C GLY A 49 -0.99 0.56 -5.86
N MET A 50 0.12 1.24 -5.58
CA MET A 50 1.43 0.90 -6.15
C MET A 50 1.87 -0.49 -5.74
N ALA A 51 1.76 -0.83 -4.46
CA ALA A 51 2.16 -2.14 -3.97
C ALA A 51 1.36 -3.26 -4.64
N ARG A 52 0.05 -3.07 -4.81
CA ARG A 52 -0.80 -4.04 -5.49
C ARG A 52 -0.40 -4.19 -6.96
N THR A 53 -0.13 -3.08 -7.63
CA THR A 53 0.27 -3.10 -9.03
C THR A 53 1.60 -3.82 -9.20
N LEU A 54 2.57 -3.54 -8.32
CA LEU A 54 3.87 -4.21 -8.33
C LEU A 54 3.71 -5.71 -8.09
N GLN A 55 2.82 -6.10 -7.17
CA GLN A 55 2.52 -7.50 -6.93
C GLN A 55 1.94 -8.16 -8.18
N ASN A 56 0.99 -7.50 -8.84
CA ASN A 56 0.38 -8.02 -10.07
C ASN A 56 1.41 -8.22 -11.18
N LEU A 57 2.42 -7.36 -11.22
CA LEU A 57 3.53 -7.44 -12.19
C LEU A 57 4.63 -8.40 -11.74
N ASN A 58 4.44 -9.08 -10.63
CA ASN A 58 5.41 -9.99 -10.03
C ASN A 58 6.73 -9.31 -9.64
N ARG A 59 6.69 -8.02 -9.38
CA ARG A 59 7.83 -7.24 -8.89
C ARG A 59 7.78 -7.22 -7.36
N LEU A 60 8.06 -8.39 -6.78
CA LEU A 60 7.77 -8.64 -5.36
C LEU A 60 8.65 -7.84 -4.41
N ASP A 61 9.94 -7.71 -4.70
CA ASP A 61 10.85 -6.96 -3.82
C ASP A 61 10.47 -5.49 -3.74
N GLU A 62 10.09 -4.90 -4.87
CA GLU A 62 9.64 -3.52 -4.91
C GLU A 62 8.32 -3.36 -4.17
N ALA A 63 7.40 -4.31 -4.33
CA ALA A 63 6.13 -4.29 -3.60
C ALA A 63 6.35 -4.37 -2.09
N ILE A 64 7.28 -5.21 -1.65
CA ILE A 64 7.63 -5.34 -0.23
C ILE A 64 8.19 -4.00 0.30
N ALA A 65 9.06 -3.35 -0.47
CA ALA A 65 9.62 -2.07 -0.05
C ALA A 65 8.53 -1.02 0.16
N VAL A 66 7.55 -0.96 -0.76
CA VAL A 66 6.43 -0.01 -0.64
C VAL A 66 5.55 -0.36 0.57
N ALA A 67 5.22 -1.64 0.75
CA ALA A 67 4.39 -2.06 1.88
C ALA A 67 5.09 -1.79 3.22
N ASN A 68 6.40 -1.98 3.30
CA ASN A 68 7.18 -1.62 4.50
C ASN A 68 7.13 -0.12 4.76
N ARG A 69 7.16 0.69 3.70
CA ARG A 69 7.06 2.13 3.85
C ARG A 69 5.72 2.53 4.46
N ILE A 70 4.64 1.89 4.03
CA ILE A 70 3.31 2.13 4.62
C ILE A 70 3.34 1.80 6.11
N ALA A 71 3.90 0.65 6.48
CA ALA A 71 3.98 0.23 7.87
C ALA A 71 4.85 1.18 8.72
N GLU A 72 5.87 1.78 8.13
CA GLU A 72 6.68 2.80 8.82
C GLU A 72 5.87 4.08 9.08
N LEU A 73 5.07 4.49 8.11
CA LEU A 73 4.24 5.70 8.22
C LEU A 73 3.05 5.49 9.15
N ASP A 74 2.48 4.31 9.14
CA ASP A 74 1.35 3.95 9.99
C ASP A 74 1.51 2.50 10.46
N PRO A 75 2.13 2.30 11.63
CA PRO A 75 2.35 0.94 12.16
C PRO A 75 1.07 0.16 12.43
N ASP A 76 -0.07 0.85 12.54
CA ASP A 76 -1.36 0.23 12.80
C ASP A 76 -2.16 -0.07 11.53
N ASP A 77 -1.57 0.13 10.37
CA ASP A 77 -2.22 -0.16 9.09
C ASP A 77 -2.28 -1.68 8.88
N VAL A 78 -3.46 -2.25 9.13
CA VAL A 78 -3.68 -3.71 9.01
C VAL A 78 -3.39 -4.18 7.59
N LEU A 79 -3.82 -3.41 6.59
CA LEU A 79 -3.64 -3.80 5.20
C LEU A 79 -2.17 -3.88 4.80
N ALA A 80 -1.31 -3.02 5.34
CA ALA A 80 0.12 -3.07 5.07
C ALA A 80 0.72 -4.40 5.53
N HIS A 81 0.36 -4.85 6.73
CA HIS A 81 0.86 -6.12 7.27
C HIS A 81 0.28 -7.32 6.53
N THR A 82 -0.99 -7.25 6.14
CA THR A 82 -1.62 -8.29 5.31
C THR A 82 -0.90 -8.41 3.96
N SER A 83 -0.64 -7.27 3.33
CA SER A 83 0.09 -7.25 2.06
C SER A 83 1.48 -7.84 2.19
N LEU A 84 2.21 -7.47 3.25
CA LEU A 84 3.54 -8.01 3.51
C LEU A 84 3.50 -9.53 3.70
N SER A 85 2.51 -10.03 4.43
CA SER A 85 2.36 -11.47 4.63
C SER A 85 2.20 -12.20 3.29
N VAL A 86 1.31 -11.70 2.44
CA VAL A 86 1.08 -12.30 1.11
C VAL A 86 2.35 -12.25 0.26
N LEU A 87 3.04 -11.10 0.27
CA LEU A 87 4.24 -10.91 -0.55
C LEU A 87 5.38 -11.81 -0.09
N TYR A 88 5.61 -11.91 1.22
CA TYR A 88 6.62 -12.82 1.76
C TYR A 88 6.29 -14.28 1.45
N GLN A 89 5.01 -14.65 1.53
CA GLN A 89 4.58 -16.00 1.19
C GLN A 89 4.89 -16.32 -0.28
N LYS A 90 4.62 -15.37 -1.18
CA LYS A 90 4.92 -15.54 -2.61
C LYS A 90 6.41 -15.73 -2.88
N LYS A 91 7.26 -15.15 -2.02
CA LYS A 91 8.71 -15.30 -2.11
C LYS A 91 9.23 -16.56 -1.39
N GLY A 92 8.36 -17.32 -0.74
CA GLY A 92 8.75 -18.48 0.04
C GLY A 92 9.35 -18.16 1.40
N MET A 93 9.24 -16.91 1.84
CA MET A 93 9.76 -16.45 3.13
C MET A 93 8.69 -16.67 4.21
N ILE A 94 8.50 -17.92 4.58
CA ILE A 94 7.37 -18.33 5.42
C ILE A 94 7.43 -17.75 6.85
N PRO A 95 8.58 -17.77 7.57
CA PRO A 95 8.62 -17.17 8.91
C PRO A 95 8.25 -15.68 8.89
N GLU A 96 8.74 -14.94 7.91
CA GLU A 96 8.43 -13.51 7.77
C GLU A 96 6.95 -13.31 7.44
N ALA A 97 6.39 -14.15 6.57
CA ALA A 97 4.98 -14.10 6.22
C ALA A 97 4.09 -14.33 7.44
N GLU A 98 4.44 -15.33 8.26
CA GLU A 98 3.68 -15.64 9.47
C GLU A 98 3.77 -14.51 10.50
N ALA A 99 4.94 -13.90 10.66
CA ALA A 99 5.11 -12.76 11.56
C ALA A 99 4.20 -11.61 11.18
N GLU A 100 4.14 -11.29 9.89
CA GLU A 100 3.29 -10.20 9.40
C GLU A 100 1.80 -10.55 9.50
N ALA A 101 1.43 -11.80 9.22
CA ALA A 101 0.05 -12.25 9.39
C ALA A 101 -0.41 -12.13 10.85
N ASN A 102 0.48 -12.47 11.80
CA ASN A 102 0.19 -12.32 13.22
C ASN A 102 -0.01 -10.86 13.61
N LYS A 103 0.84 -9.97 13.11
CA LYS A 103 0.67 -8.53 13.35
C LYS A 103 -0.67 -8.03 12.83
N ALA A 104 -1.04 -8.42 11.62
CA ALA A 104 -2.31 -8.02 11.01
C ALA A 104 -3.49 -8.51 11.85
N ARG A 105 -3.44 -9.75 12.31
CA ARG A 105 -4.51 -10.34 13.13
C ARG A 105 -4.65 -9.61 14.46
N ILE A 106 -3.54 -9.35 15.13
CA ILE A 106 -3.56 -8.66 16.43
C ILE A 106 -4.09 -7.24 16.28
N LEU A 107 -3.62 -6.52 15.26
CA LEU A 107 -4.07 -5.14 15.00
C LEU A 107 -5.55 -5.10 14.64
N GLY A 108 -5.99 -6.04 13.81
CA GLY A 108 -7.40 -6.13 13.43
C GLY A 108 -8.28 -6.38 14.64
N TRP A 109 -7.83 -7.27 15.53
CA TRP A 109 -8.55 -7.57 16.76
C TRP A 109 -8.62 -6.35 17.69
N LYS A 110 -7.49 -5.65 17.86
CA LYS A 110 -7.47 -4.41 18.66
C LYS A 110 -8.42 -3.35 18.12
N GLN A 111 -8.46 -3.18 16.82
CA GLN A 111 -9.37 -2.23 16.18
C GLN A 111 -10.83 -2.63 16.39
N GLN A 112 -11.11 -3.94 16.32
CA GLN A 112 -12.45 -4.46 16.58
C GLN A 112 -12.88 -4.19 18.02
N LEU A 113 -11.98 -4.38 18.98
CA LEU A 113 -12.26 -4.09 20.39
C LEU A 113 -12.58 -2.61 20.61
N LYS A 114 -11.86 -1.72 19.95
CA LYS A 114 -12.13 -0.29 20.04
C LYS A 114 -13.53 0.05 19.54
N LYS A 115 -13.96 -0.56 18.44
CA LYS A 115 -15.29 -0.34 17.88
C LYS A 115 -16.39 -0.88 18.78
N SER A 116 -16.09 -1.91 19.55
CA SER A 116 -17.05 -2.56 20.43
C SER A 116 -17.17 -1.84 21.79
N SER A 117 -16.25 -0.93 22.09
CA SER A 117 -16.27 -0.19 23.36
C SER A 117 -17.39 0.85 23.38
N PRO A 118 -18.09 0.99 24.51
CA PRO A 118 -19.15 2.01 24.65
C PRO A 118 -18.59 3.42 24.54
#